data_a71e3960de6a1e1fe6204d3c8f1d4619
#
_entry.id   a71e3960de6a1e1fe6204d3c8f1d4619
#
_cell.length_a   1.000
_cell.length_b   1.000
_cell.length_c   1.000
_cell.angle_alpha   90.00
_cell.angle_beta   90.00
_cell.angle_gamma   90.00
#
_symmetry.space_group_name_H-M   'P 1'
#
loop_
_entity.id
_entity.type
_entity.pdbx_description
1 polymer ?
#
loop_
_entity_poly.entity_id
_entity_poly.type
_entity_poly.pdbx_seq_one_letter_code
_entity_poly.pdbx_strand_id
1 'polypeptide(L)'
;HPLFYVVTDFSADMELTTAHIQFIKEHAADDLARLLLSAAKYPGMDIPFLVDQIAARRQIREKLPSWYENGQLIFPTKIAAEQCSSEQTAAYKQELIGESWTVCDLTGGLGIDSYFLSLKAKHLTYIERFPAYCEAAKHNFSVLGANNITVVNADTAQAVDTLPEVDAFYIDPARR
;
A
#
# COMPACT_ATOMS: atom_id res chain seq x y z
N HIS A 1 -4.37 -16.23 -22.98
CA HIS A 1 -5.11 -15.68 -21.83
C HIS A 1 -4.24 -14.62 -21.19
N PRO A 2 -4.72 -13.39 -21.01
CA PRO A 2 -3.92 -12.38 -20.32
C PRO A 2 -3.64 -12.84 -18.89
N LEU A 3 -2.36 -12.95 -18.54
CA LEU A 3 -1.89 -13.26 -17.19
C LEU A 3 -2.04 -12.08 -16.23
N PHE A 4 -2.47 -10.92 -16.73
CA PHE A 4 -2.70 -9.72 -15.94
C PHE A 4 -4.18 -9.55 -15.65
N TYR A 5 -4.52 -9.46 -14.36
CA TYR A 5 -5.82 -9.02 -13.92
C TYR A 5 -5.68 -7.58 -13.40
N VAL A 6 -6.21 -6.62 -14.18
CA VAL A 6 -6.36 -5.26 -13.65
C VAL A 6 -7.40 -5.32 -12.55
N VAL A 7 -7.05 -4.86 -11.36
CA VAL A 7 -8.00 -4.79 -10.25
C VAL A 7 -9.00 -3.68 -10.56
N THR A 8 -10.15 -4.06 -11.12
CA THR A 8 -11.21 -3.12 -11.55
C THR A 8 -12.27 -2.90 -10.50
N ASP A 9 -12.55 -3.91 -9.67
CA ASP A 9 -13.54 -3.82 -8.60
C ASP A 9 -12.87 -3.75 -7.23
N PHE A 10 -13.22 -2.71 -6.51
CA PHE A 10 -12.96 -2.57 -5.09
C PHE A 10 -14.15 -3.18 -4.35
N SER A 11 -13.93 -4.16 -3.48
CA SER A 11 -14.97 -4.49 -2.52
C SER A 11 -15.18 -3.27 -1.63
N ALA A 12 -16.43 -2.81 -1.50
CA ALA A 12 -16.81 -1.66 -0.67
C ALA A 12 -16.41 -1.80 0.81
N ASP A 13 -15.86 -2.96 1.19
CA ASP A 13 -15.52 -3.35 2.56
C ASP A 13 -14.15 -2.87 3.04
N MET A 14 -13.33 -2.22 2.18
CA MET A 14 -11.96 -1.77 2.53
C MET A 14 -11.89 -0.31 3.00
N GLU A 15 -13.00 0.44 3.01
CA GLU A 15 -12.99 1.83 3.48
C GLU A 15 -13.03 1.91 5.00
N LEU A 16 -12.12 2.69 5.58
CA LEU A 16 -12.15 3.04 7.00
C LEU A 16 -13.24 4.07 7.25
N THR A 17 -14.24 3.71 8.03
CA THR A 17 -15.25 4.67 8.51
C THR A 17 -14.65 5.66 9.51
N THR A 18 -15.31 6.78 9.76
CA THR A 18 -14.90 7.74 10.80
C THR A 18 -14.77 7.05 12.17
N ALA A 19 -15.63 6.09 12.50
CA ALA A 19 -15.55 5.33 13.73
C ALA A 19 -14.29 4.44 13.78
N HIS A 20 -13.92 3.81 12.67
CA HIS A 20 -12.67 3.02 12.56
C HIS A 20 -11.43 3.91 12.76
N ILE A 21 -11.39 5.07 12.11
CA ILE A 21 -10.27 6.02 12.22
C ILE A 21 -10.14 6.52 13.67
N GLN A 22 -11.27 6.83 14.31
CA GLN A 22 -11.29 7.27 15.71
C GLN A 22 -10.78 6.15 16.64
N PHE A 23 -11.29 4.93 16.45
CA PHE A 23 -10.83 3.75 17.21
C PHE A 23 -9.33 3.53 17.08
N ILE A 24 -8.78 3.58 15.87
CA ILE A 24 -7.33 3.44 15.62
C ILE A 24 -6.53 4.51 16.39
N LYS A 25 -6.99 5.76 16.40
CA LYS A 25 -6.34 6.86 17.12
C LYS A 25 -6.37 6.68 18.63
N GLU A 26 -7.53 6.34 19.16
CA GLU A 26 -7.73 6.16 20.62
C GLU A 26 -6.89 5.01 21.16
N HIS A 27 -6.75 3.93 20.40
CA HIS A 27 -6.03 2.72 20.82
C HIS A 27 -4.59 2.62 20.24
N ALA A 28 -4.06 3.71 19.70
CA ALA A 28 -2.74 3.71 19.06
C ALA A 28 -1.60 3.25 19.99
N ALA A 29 -1.71 3.43 21.30
CA ALA A 29 -0.70 3.05 22.29
C ALA A 29 -1.07 1.82 23.14
N ASP A 30 -2.25 1.22 22.93
CA ASP A 30 -2.77 0.15 23.77
C ASP A 30 -2.04 -1.19 23.53
N ASP A 31 -2.15 -2.10 24.51
CA ASP A 31 -1.73 -3.49 24.34
C ASP A 31 -2.66 -4.20 23.35
N LEU A 32 -2.11 -4.58 22.18
CA LEU A 32 -2.87 -5.16 21.08
C LEU A 32 -3.45 -6.54 21.39
N ALA A 33 -2.74 -7.36 22.19
CA ALA A 33 -3.25 -8.67 22.60
C ALA A 33 -4.47 -8.49 23.54
N ARG A 34 -4.39 -7.54 24.46
CA ARG A 34 -5.50 -7.20 25.35
C ARG A 34 -6.69 -6.61 24.59
N LEU A 35 -6.41 -5.81 23.56
CA LEU A 35 -7.44 -5.22 22.71
C LEU A 35 -8.17 -6.32 21.92
N LEU A 36 -7.48 -7.28 21.34
CA LEU A 36 -8.07 -8.45 20.67
C LEU A 36 -9.00 -9.24 21.61
N LEU A 37 -8.56 -9.49 22.84
CA LEU A 37 -9.38 -10.20 23.83
C LEU A 37 -10.63 -9.42 24.26
N SER A 38 -10.64 -8.12 24.05
CA SER A 38 -11.78 -7.24 24.37
C SER A 38 -12.75 -7.04 23.23
N ALA A 39 -12.62 -7.76 22.12
CA ALA A 39 -13.43 -7.56 20.89
C ALA A 39 -14.96 -7.55 21.14
N ALA A 40 -15.45 -8.37 22.06
CA ALA A 40 -16.86 -8.39 22.43
C ALA A 40 -17.42 -7.06 22.96
N LYS A 41 -16.56 -6.14 23.40
CA LYS A 41 -16.98 -4.80 23.87
C LYS A 41 -17.30 -3.83 22.73
N TYR A 42 -16.95 -4.19 21.50
CA TYR A 42 -17.06 -3.33 20.32
C TYR A 42 -17.94 -4.00 19.23
N PRO A 43 -19.23 -4.16 19.48
CA PRO A 43 -20.12 -4.82 18.53
C PRO A 43 -20.15 -4.05 17.19
N GLY A 44 -20.09 -4.77 16.08
CA GLY A 44 -20.10 -4.18 14.74
C GLY A 44 -18.75 -3.66 14.23
N MET A 45 -17.68 -3.83 15.01
CA MET A 45 -16.30 -3.53 14.58
C MET A 45 -15.49 -4.80 14.36
N ASP A 46 -14.74 -4.88 13.26
CA ASP A 46 -13.74 -5.92 13.01
C ASP A 46 -12.47 -5.59 13.80
N ILE A 47 -12.43 -5.99 15.07
CA ILE A 47 -11.30 -5.70 15.97
C ILE A 47 -10.00 -6.34 15.49
N PRO A 48 -9.94 -7.59 14.99
CA PRO A 48 -8.73 -8.13 14.37
C PRO A 48 -8.16 -7.24 13.27
N PHE A 49 -8.99 -6.80 12.32
CA PHE A 49 -8.58 -5.89 11.25
C PHE A 49 -8.06 -4.54 11.82
N LEU A 50 -8.76 -3.93 12.77
CA LEU A 50 -8.36 -2.64 13.35
C LEU A 50 -7.06 -2.76 14.16
N VAL A 51 -6.84 -3.87 14.84
CA VAL A 51 -5.57 -4.16 15.55
C VAL A 51 -4.42 -4.31 14.57
N ASP A 52 -4.63 -4.96 13.43
CA ASP A 52 -3.62 -5.04 12.36
C ASP A 52 -3.28 -3.66 11.79
N GLN A 53 -4.28 -2.79 11.60
CA GLN A 53 -4.06 -1.40 11.19
C GLN A 53 -3.23 -0.62 12.23
N ILE A 54 -3.52 -0.77 13.53
CA ILE A 54 -2.75 -0.13 14.59
C ILE A 54 -1.31 -0.65 14.58
N ALA A 55 -1.12 -1.97 14.49
CA ALA A 55 0.21 -2.59 14.44
C ALA A 55 1.04 -2.08 13.27
N ALA A 56 0.46 -2.04 12.07
CA ALA A 56 1.11 -1.53 10.86
C ALA A 56 1.47 -0.04 10.98
N ARG A 57 0.55 0.79 11.50
CA ARG A 57 0.79 2.22 11.71
C ARG A 57 1.93 2.49 12.68
N ARG A 58 2.08 1.69 13.73
CA ARG A 58 3.23 1.79 14.65
C ARG A 58 4.57 1.58 13.92
N GLN A 59 4.62 0.68 12.92
CA GLN A 59 5.84 0.43 12.15
C GLN A 59 6.23 1.60 11.25
N ILE A 60 5.27 2.34 10.74
CA ILE A 60 5.53 3.42 9.78
C ILE A 60 5.67 4.81 10.42
N ARG A 61 5.35 4.96 11.70
CA ARG A 61 5.23 6.26 12.37
C ARG A 61 6.41 7.20 12.12
N GLU A 62 7.63 6.68 12.21
CA GLU A 62 8.85 7.48 12.05
C GLU A 62 9.33 7.54 10.60
N LYS A 63 9.14 6.45 9.85
CA LYS A 63 9.66 6.36 8.48
C LYS A 63 8.73 6.88 7.40
N LEU A 64 7.42 6.92 7.67
CA LEU A 64 6.38 7.43 6.77
C LEU A 64 5.44 8.40 7.50
N PRO A 65 5.93 9.54 8.03
CA PRO A 65 5.11 10.44 8.84
C PRO A 65 3.89 10.97 8.10
N SER A 66 3.98 11.31 6.81
CA SER A 66 2.84 11.80 6.03
C SER A 66 1.75 10.73 5.83
N TRP A 67 2.15 9.47 5.65
CA TRP A 67 1.20 8.36 5.58
C TRP A 67 0.60 8.01 6.94
N TYR A 68 1.40 8.13 8.00
CA TYR A 68 0.92 7.92 9.37
C TYR A 68 -0.18 8.92 9.75
N GLU A 69 0.00 10.19 9.41
CA GLU A 69 -0.97 11.27 9.68
C GLU A 69 -2.26 11.12 8.85
N ASN A 70 -2.20 10.46 7.70
CA ASN A 70 -3.39 10.23 6.89
C ASN A 70 -4.21 9.05 7.43
N GLY A 71 -5.27 9.37 8.18
CA GLY A 71 -6.13 8.36 8.82
C GLY A 71 -6.89 7.45 7.85
N GLN A 72 -7.02 7.81 6.57
CA GLN A 72 -7.79 7.06 5.57
C GLN A 72 -6.97 5.95 4.89
N LEU A 73 -5.64 5.95 5.03
CA LEU A 73 -4.80 4.92 4.42
C LEU A 73 -4.96 3.57 5.11
N ILE A 74 -4.91 2.51 4.32
CA ILE A 74 -5.04 1.11 4.76
C ILE A 74 -3.72 0.40 4.54
N PHE A 75 -3.31 -0.42 5.51
CA PHE A 75 -2.09 -1.20 5.47
C PHE A 75 -2.44 -2.68 5.38
N PRO A 76 -2.01 -3.41 4.32
CA PRO A 76 -2.44 -4.79 4.09
C PRO A 76 -1.92 -5.75 5.16
N THR A 77 -0.70 -5.51 5.66
CA THR A 77 -0.09 -6.29 6.74
C THR A 77 0.94 -5.46 7.51
N LYS A 78 1.20 -5.86 8.76
CA LYS A 78 2.32 -5.31 9.55
C LYS A 78 3.67 -5.50 8.84
N ILE A 79 3.87 -6.65 8.17
CA ILE A 79 5.11 -6.97 7.46
C ILE A 79 5.33 -6.02 6.28
N ALA A 80 4.30 -5.71 5.51
CA ALA A 80 4.41 -4.74 4.41
C ALA A 80 4.84 -3.36 4.94
N ALA A 81 4.27 -2.92 6.06
CA ALA A 81 4.65 -1.68 6.73
C ALA A 81 6.09 -1.73 7.27
N GLU A 82 6.53 -2.86 7.81
CA GLU A 82 7.89 -3.04 8.33
C GLU A 82 8.95 -3.01 7.22
N GLN A 83 8.68 -3.64 6.07
CA GLN A 83 9.63 -3.80 4.97
C GLN A 83 9.65 -2.64 3.97
N CYS A 84 8.68 -1.73 4.00
CA CYS A 84 8.60 -0.63 3.04
C CYS A 84 9.74 0.39 3.21
N SER A 85 10.02 1.13 2.15
CA SER A 85 10.94 2.27 2.15
C SER A 85 10.47 3.38 3.11
N SER A 86 11.42 4.18 3.61
CA SER A 86 11.08 5.46 4.23
C SER A 86 10.67 6.51 3.20
N GLU A 87 9.97 7.58 3.61
CA GLU A 87 9.64 8.70 2.72
C GLU A 87 10.88 9.32 2.10
N GLN A 88 11.95 9.48 2.87
CA GLN A 88 13.21 10.03 2.37
C GLN A 88 13.83 9.13 1.30
N THR A 89 13.83 7.81 1.52
CA THR A 89 14.35 6.84 0.55
C THR A 89 13.49 6.84 -0.72
N ALA A 90 12.18 6.85 -0.59
CA ALA A 90 11.26 6.87 -1.73
C ALA A 90 11.39 8.18 -2.53
N ALA A 91 11.51 9.33 -1.86
CA ALA A 91 11.75 10.62 -2.49
C ALA A 91 13.10 10.64 -3.25
N TYR A 92 14.16 10.05 -2.69
CA TYR A 92 15.43 9.92 -3.41
C TYR A 92 15.29 9.05 -4.66
N LYS A 93 14.57 7.92 -4.57
CA LYS A 93 14.35 7.04 -5.73
C LYS A 93 13.60 7.75 -6.86
N GLN A 94 12.68 8.65 -6.54
CA GLN A 94 11.98 9.50 -7.52
C GLN A 94 12.95 10.31 -8.38
N GLU A 95 14.06 10.77 -7.83
CA GLU A 95 15.06 11.55 -8.59
C GLU A 95 15.81 10.72 -9.64
N LEU A 96 15.79 9.38 -9.52
CA LEU A 96 16.50 8.48 -10.44
C LEU A 96 15.76 8.28 -11.78
N ILE A 97 14.49 8.66 -11.88
CA ILE A 97 13.71 8.58 -13.12
C ILE A 97 13.63 9.91 -13.85
N GLY A 98 13.45 9.86 -15.17
CA GLY A 98 13.20 11.05 -16.01
C GLY A 98 11.79 11.58 -15.84
N GLU A 99 11.61 12.89 -16.08
CA GLU A 99 10.29 13.47 -16.15
C GLU A 99 9.46 12.86 -17.29
N SER A 100 8.18 12.65 -17.03
CA SER A 100 7.23 12.09 -18.00
C SER A 100 7.56 10.68 -18.50
N TRP A 101 8.45 9.96 -17.84
CA TRP A 101 8.70 8.55 -18.14
C TRP A 101 7.47 7.68 -17.79
N THR A 102 7.31 6.61 -18.54
CA THR A 102 6.47 5.48 -18.15
C THR A 102 7.31 4.50 -17.32
N VAL A 103 6.79 4.08 -16.17
CA VAL A 103 7.53 3.24 -15.21
C VAL A 103 6.70 2.02 -14.86
N CYS A 104 7.35 0.87 -14.70
CA CYS A 104 6.73 -0.33 -14.19
C CYS A 104 7.45 -0.78 -12.90
N ASP A 105 6.72 -0.76 -11.78
CA ASP A 105 7.18 -1.32 -10.50
C ASP A 105 6.81 -2.80 -10.45
N LEU A 106 7.84 -3.65 -10.47
CA LEU A 106 7.72 -5.11 -10.47
C LEU A 106 7.59 -5.71 -9.06
N THR A 107 7.69 -4.89 -8.03
CA THR A 107 7.74 -5.29 -6.62
C THR A 107 6.89 -4.41 -5.72
N GLY A 108 5.66 -4.15 -6.14
CA GLY A 108 4.73 -3.16 -5.61
C GLY A 108 4.67 -3.01 -4.09
N GLY A 109 4.47 -4.10 -3.36
CA GLY A 109 4.44 -4.11 -1.90
C GLY A 109 3.43 -3.12 -1.30
N LEU A 110 3.85 -2.31 -0.32
CA LEU A 110 3.00 -1.28 0.28
C LEU A 110 2.65 -0.15 -0.70
N GLY A 111 3.42 0.02 -1.79
CA GLY A 111 3.17 1.04 -2.81
C GLY A 111 3.84 2.39 -2.53
N ILE A 112 4.69 2.53 -1.51
CA ILE A 112 5.33 3.81 -1.17
C ILE A 112 6.27 4.27 -2.29
N ASP A 113 7.11 3.37 -2.82
CA ASP A 113 8.02 3.70 -3.92
C ASP A 113 7.23 4.03 -5.20
N SER A 114 6.21 3.22 -5.53
CA SER A 114 5.30 3.50 -6.65
C SER A 114 4.64 4.88 -6.53
N TYR A 115 4.15 5.24 -5.34
CA TYR A 115 3.56 6.56 -5.12
C TYR A 115 4.55 7.69 -5.42
N PHE A 116 5.76 7.65 -4.84
CA PHE A 116 6.76 8.70 -5.06
C PHE A 116 7.24 8.75 -6.52
N LEU A 117 7.49 7.61 -7.15
CA LEU A 117 7.83 7.55 -8.57
C LEU A 117 6.72 8.16 -9.44
N SER A 118 5.44 7.94 -9.10
CA SER A 118 4.30 8.47 -9.84
C SER A 118 4.19 9.99 -9.84
N LEU A 119 4.76 10.66 -8.84
CA LEU A 119 4.76 12.13 -8.77
C LEU A 119 5.58 12.77 -9.91
N LYS A 120 6.52 12.04 -10.51
CA LYS A 120 7.36 12.50 -11.61
C LYS A 120 7.05 11.79 -12.94
N ALA A 121 6.64 10.52 -12.87
CA ALA A 121 6.31 9.72 -14.03
C ALA A 121 5.04 10.23 -14.75
N LYS A 122 4.98 10.04 -16.07
CA LYS A 122 3.75 10.22 -16.84
C LYS A 122 2.70 9.18 -16.46
N HIS A 123 3.12 7.96 -16.32
CA HIS A 123 2.29 6.82 -15.92
C HIS A 123 3.14 5.77 -15.20
N LEU A 124 2.56 5.10 -14.21
CA LEU A 124 3.20 4.02 -13.48
C LEU A 124 2.28 2.78 -13.46
N THR A 125 2.85 1.63 -13.78
CA THR A 125 2.22 0.33 -13.59
C THR A 125 2.79 -0.30 -12.31
N TYR A 126 1.94 -0.51 -11.32
CA TYR A 126 2.26 -1.21 -10.06
C TYR A 126 1.88 -2.67 -10.21
N ILE A 127 2.83 -3.59 -10.02
CA ILE A 127 2.59 -5.05 -10.09
C ILE A 127 2.85 -5.67 -8.73
N GLU A 128 1.88 -6.45 -8.24
CA GLU A 128 1.97 -7.16 -6.98
C GLU A 128 1.20 -8.49 -7.05
N ARG A 129 1.78 -9.55 -6.51
CA ARG A 129 1.19 -10.89 -6.55
C ARG A 129 0.09 -11.12 -5.52
N PHE A 130 0.12 -10.40 -4.40
CA PHE A 130 -0.87 -10.56 -3.33
C PHE A 130 -2.09 -9.67 -3.57
N PRO A 131 -3.30 -10.24 -3.78
CA PRO A 131 -4.51 -9.46 -4.03
C PRO A 131 -4.79 -8.42 -2.94
N ALA A 132 -4.64 -8.77 -1.65
CA ALA A 132 -4.87 -7.85 -0.55
C ALA A 132 -3.94 -6.61 -0.59
N TYR A 133 -2.71 -6.76 -1.08
CA TYR A 133 -1.79 -5.64 -1.26
C TYR A 133 -2.23 -4.75 -2.43
N CYS A 134 -2.70 -5.36 -3.52
CA CYS A 134 -3.25 -4.63 -4.67
C CYS A 134 -4.49 -3.81 -4.28
N GLU A 135 -5.39 -4.37 -3.50
CA GLU A 135 -6.60 -3.70 -3.02
C GLU A 135 -6.24 -2.51 -2.12
N ALA A 136 -5.37 -2.72 -1.14
CA ALA A 136 -4.91 -1.65 -0.27
C ALA A 136 -4.18 -0.53 -1.05
N ALA A 137 -3.29 -0.90 -1.98
CA ALA A 137 -2.57 0.05 -2.82
C ALA A 137 -3.51 0.89 -3.68
N LYS A 138 -4.50 0.26 -4.34
CA LYS A 138 -5.49 0.95 -5.16
C LYS A 138 -6.30 1.97 -4.34
N HIS A 139 -6.76 1.57 -3.14
CA HIS A 139 -7.42 2.48 -2.21
C HIS A 139 -6.51 3.66 -1.83
N ASN A 140 -5.29 3.36 -1.40
CA ASN A 140 -4.34 4.36 -0.94
C ASN A 140 -3.95 5.35 -2.05
N PHE A 141 -3.71 4.88 -3.27
CA PHE A 141 -3.42 5.75 -4.42
C PHE A 141 -4.59 6.69 -4.73
N SER A 142 -5.83 6.19 -4.62
CA SER A 142 -7.02 7.03 -4.77
C SER A 142 -7.10 8.11 -3.69
N VAL A 143 -6.89 7.75 -2.41
CA VAL A 143 -6.87 8.69 -1.27
C VAL A 143 -5.77 9.74 -1.43
N LEU A 144 -4.61 9.33 -1.94
CA LEU A 144 -3.45 10.21 -2.16
C LEU A 144 -3.53 11.02 -3.46
N GLY A 145 -4.57 10.81 -4.29
CA GLY A 145 -4.76 11.51 -5.56
C GLY A 145 -3.79 11.09 -6.68
N ALA A 146 -3.17 9.90 -6.56
CA ALA A 146 -2.25 9.35 -7.57
C ALA A 146 -3.03 8.66 -8.72
N ASN A 147 -3.64 9.47 -9.60
CA ASN A 147 -4.52 8.98 -10.67
C ASN A 147 -3.78 8.39 -11.88
N ASN A 148 -2.46 8.47 -11.92
CA ASN A 148 -1.60 7.97 -12.99
C ASN A 148 -0.96 6.61 -12.69
N ILE A 149 -1.48 5.88 -11.70
CA ILE A 149 -1.02 4.53 -11.35
C ILE A 149 -2.09 3.50 -11.77
N THR A 150 -1.66 2.49 -12.52
CA THR A 150 -2.46 1.28 -12.79
C THR A 150 -1.99 0.16 -11.88
N VAL A 151 -2.91 -0.42 -11.10
CA VAL A 151 -2.63 -1.56 -10.22
C VAL A 151 -2.94 -2.87 -10.95
N VAL A 152 -1.96 -3.76 -10.99
CA VAL A 152 -2.03 -5.07 -11.63
C VAL A 152 -1.72 -6.16 -10.62
N ASN A 153 -2.64 -7.10 -10.43
CA ASN A 153 -2.42 -8.29 -9.63
C ASN A 153 -1.81 -9.39 -10.47
N ALA A 154 -0.51 -9.60 -10.38
CA ALA A 154 0.22 -10.63 -11.10
C ALA A 154 1.51 -11.03 -10.38
N ASP A 155 1.95 -12.26 -10.60
CA ASP A 155 3.31 -12.68 -10.26
C ASP A 155 4.25 -12.29 -11.40
N THR A 156 5.13 -11.34 -11.15
CA THR A 156 6.05 -10.79 -12.14
C THR A 156 6.95 -11.86 -12.77
N ALA A 157 7.38 -12.86 -11.98
CA ALA A 157 8.23 -13.94 -12.49
C ALA A 157 7.52 -14.81 -13.54
N GLN A 158 6.18 -14.93 -13.44
CA GLN A 158 5.36 -15.69 -14.38
C GLN A 158 4.87 -14.82 -15.56
N ALA A 159 4.85 -13.51 -15.37
CA ALA A 159 4.29 -12.56 -16.32
C ALA A 159 5.34 -11.82 -17.15
N VAL A 160 6.61 -12.23 -17.10
CA VAL A 160 7.74 -11.53 -17.73
C VAL A 160 7.54 -11.24 -19.23
N ASP A 161 6.95 -12.18 -19.95
CA ASP A 161 6.70 -12.06 -21.40
C ASP A 161 5.53 -11.12 -21.77
N THR A 162 4.78 -10.67 -20.76
CA THR A 162 3.60 -9.80 -20.93
C THR A 162 3.76 -8.45 -20.22
N LEU A 163 4.97 -8.13 -19.75
CA LEU A 163 5.26 -6.83 -19.16
C LEU A 163 5.04 -5.69 -20.17
N PRO A 164 4.55 -4.52 -19.71
CA PRO A 164 4.36 -3.37 -20.59
C PRO A 164 5.71 -2.85 -21.11
N GLU A 165 5.69 -2.27 -22.31
CA GLU A 165 6.82 -1.46 -22.78
C GLU A 165 6.84 -0.15 -21.97
N VAL A 166 7.95 0.11 -21.31
CA VAL A 166 8.13 1.27 -20.43
C VAL A 166 9.56 1.84 -20.56
N ASP A 167 9.74 3.10 -20.15
CA ASP A 167 11.04 3.74 -20.13
C ASP A 167 11.94 3.18 -19.01
N ALA A 168 11.35 2.71 -17.90
CA ALA A 168 12.09 2.13 -16.78
C ALA A 168 11.30 1.05 -16.04
N PHE A 169 12.01 0.00 -15.63
CA PHE A 169 11.54 -0.97 -14.63
C PHE A 169 12.16 -0.65 -13.28
N TYR A 170 11.33 -0.68 -12.24
CA TYR A 170 11.74 -0.55 -10.84
C TYR A 170 11.62 -1.91 -10.16
N ILE A 171 12.63 -2.30 -9.40
CA ILE A 171 12.68 -3.56 -8.63
C ILE A 171 13.34 -3.27 -7.27
N ASP A 172 12.62 -3.58 -6.20
CA ASP A 172 13.14 -3.58 -4.83
C ASP A 172 12.58 -4.81 -4.09
N PRO A 173 13.15 -6.00 -4.29
CA PRO A 173 12.63 -7.23 -3.72
C PRO A 173 12.75 -7.22 -2.20
N ALA A 174 11.73 -7.75 -1.53
CA ALA A 174 11.73 -7.91 -0.08
C ALA A 174 12.95 -8.70 0.40
N ARG A 175 13.57 -8.24 1.49
CA ARG A 175 14.66 -8.97 2.16
C ARG A 175 14.09 -10.27 2.74
N ARG A 176 14.82 -11.35 2.60
CA ARG A 176 14.51 -12.64 3.22
C ARG A 176 14.84 -12.63 4.71
#